data_65d754c11d313a1937071aac943cde8a
#
_entry.id   65d754c11d313a1937071aac943cde8a
#
_cell.length_a   1.000
_cell.length_b   1.000
_cell.length_c   1.000
_cell.angle_alpha   90.00
_cell.angle_beta   90.00
_cell.angle_gamma   90.00
#
_symmetry.space_group_name_H-M   'P 1'
#
loop_
_entity.id
_entity.type
_entity.pdbx_description
1 polymer ?
#
loop_
_entity_poly.entity_id
_entity_poly.type
_entity_poly.pdbx_seq_one_letter_code
_entity_poly.pdbx_strand_id
1 'polypeptide(L)'
;MKMKAVVLNGTGGPEALELAEVELPWPRRPTDVLVRLRTAALNPADSYFRTFGPYLQSDGACILGHDGAGLVEEVGPTVTRVRPGDSVCFCNGGIGGDPGTYAEFAVVPETQLVRMAASVDFDKAAALPLVLITAWEALYDRAGVEAGEHVLIHAGAGGTGHIAVQLACLRGARVATTISSEAKAVFVEKLGAERPILYRTEDFVDRAKEWTGGKGLDVALDNVGAEQMRRSFRAMAPYGRVVTLMGTPSDDEDQTAYVMNLTIHNVMMLTPMLLGRQDLLDAQASRVEQGMALLATGKLDVHVSEVFDLADIRSAHARLDAGGITGKIVLRIAS
;
A
#
# COMPACT_ATOMS: atom_id res chain seq x y z
N MET A 1 -6.44 11.29 29.65
CA MET A 1 -6.04 9.86 29.65
C MET A 1 -4.89 9.71 28.67
N LYS A 2 -3.88 8.87 28.99
CA LYS A 2 -2.69 8.72 28.14
C LYS A 2 -2.67 7.38 27.43
N MET A 3 -1.94 7.31 26.32
CA MET A 3 -1.65 6.10 25.55
C MET A 3 -0.18 6.05 25.13
N LYS A 4 0.33 4.89 24.82
CA LYS A 4 1.64 4.74 24.17
C LYS A 4 1.51 4.97 22.67
N ALA A 5 2.43 5.74 22.10
CA ALA A 5 2.55 5.98 20.68
C ALA A 5 4.00 6.19 20.28
N VAL A 6 4.30 5.95 19.02
CA VAL A 6 5.59 6.31 18.43
C VAL A 6 5.50 7.73 17.86
N VAL A 7 6.28 8.63 18.43
CA VAL A 7 6.34 10.03 18.01
C VAL A 7 7.53 10.24 17.09
N LEU A 8 7.31 11.01 16.03
CA LEU A 8 8.37 11.47 15.14
C LEU A 8 9.00 12.76 15.74
N ASN A 9 10.23 12.68 16.18
CA ASN A 9 11.02 13.78 16.75
C ASN A 9 12.03 14.29 15.71
N GLY A 10 11.59 15.23 14.87
CA GLY A 10 12.38 15.72 13.72
C GLY A 10 12.35 14.76 12.53
N THR A 11 13.26 14.98 11.58
CA THR A 11 13.40 14.15 10.36
C THR A 11 14.73 13.43 10.36
N GLY A 12 14.80 12.24 9.75
CA GLY A 12 16.07 11.50 9.68
C GLY A 12 15.90 9.99 9.55
N GLY A 13 16.86 9.26 10.12
CA GLY A 13 16.85 7.81 10.18
C GLY A 13 15.85 7.26 11.21
N PRO A 14 15.84 5.93 11.43
CA PRO A 14 14.95 5.29 12.40
C PRO A 14 15.06 5.84 13.83
N GLU A 15 16.18 6.46 14.19
CA GLU A 15 16.41 7.11 15.50
C GLU A 15 15.48 8.30 15.76
N ALA A 16 14.89 8.90 14.73
CA ALA A 16 13.90 9.96 14.86
C ALA A 16 12.55 9.49 15.43
N LEU A 17 12.32 8.17 15.47
CA LEU A 17 11.11 7.55 16.03
C LEU A 17 11.33 7.22 17.51
N GLU A 18 10.41 7.65 18.37
CA GLU A 18 10.49 7.44 19.82
C GLU A 18 9.15 6.96 20.38
N LEU A 19 9.18 5.85 21.14
CA LEU A 19 8.02 5.41 21.90
C LEU A 19 7.82 6.32 23.11
N ALA A 20 6.67 6.97 23.19
CA ALA A 20 6.34 7.94 24.24
C ALA A 20 4.91 7.76 24.76
N GLU A 21 4.63 8.34 25.93
CA GLU A 21 3.25 8.54 26.39
C GLU A 21 2.72 9.87 25.87
N VAL A 22 1.59 9.81 25.16
CA VAL A 22 0.89 10.98 24.62
C VAL A 22 -0.54 11.03 25.15
N GLU A 23 -1.22 12.15 24.97
CA GLU A 23 -2.63 12.24 25.29
C GLU A 23 -3.44 11.32 24.35
N LEU A 24 -4.41 10.59 24.94
CA LEU A 24 -5.34 9.77 24.19
C LEU A 24 -6.12 10.65 23.20
N PRO A 25 -6.13 10.34 21.89
CA PRO A 25 -6.97 11.07 20.96
C PRO A 25 -8.44 10.82 21.29
N TRP A 26 -9.24 11.84 21.16
CA TRP A 26 -10.67 11.75 21.44
C TRP A 26 -11.48 12.07 20.16
N PRO A 27 -12.60 11.39 19.90
CA PRO A 27 -13.46 11.74 18.81
C PRO A 27 -13.84 13.22 18.81
N ARG A 28 -13.51 13.92 17.73
CA ARG A 28 -13.77 15.36 17.58
C ARG A 28 -15.07 15.63 16.81
N ARG A 29 -15.41 14.72 15.89
CA ARG A 29 -16.62 14.77 15.05
C ARG A 29 -17.64 13.75 15.56
N PRO A 30 -18.94 14.02 15.40
CA PRO A 30 -20.00 13.08 15.79
C PRO A 30 -19.89 11.71 15.09
N THR A 31 -19.22 11.65 13.94
CA THR A 31 -19.01 10.44 13.11
C THR A 31 -17.70 9.72 13.41
N ASP A 32 -16.89 10.22 14.33
CA ASP A 32 -15.59 9.62 14.65
C ASP A 32 -15.76 8.38 15.53
N VAL A 33 -14.84 7.45 15.36
CA VAL A 33 -14.76 6.20 16.10
C VAL A 33 -13.37 6.08 16.72
N LEU A 34 -13.30 5.78 18.02
CA LEU A 34 -12.07 5.42 18.70
C LEU A 34 -11.82 3.92 18.48
N VAL A 35 -10.68 3.59 17.88
CA VAL A 35 -10.26 2.21 17.64
C VAL A 35 -9.07 1.89 18.51
N ARG A 36 -9.15 0.82 19.30
CA ARG A 36 -8.02 0.22 20.01
C ARG A 36 -7.27 -0.66 19.03
N LEU A 37 -6.09 -0.25 18.65
CA LEU A 37 -5.26 -0.94 17.66
C LEU A 37 -4.69 -2.25 18.22
N ARG A 38 -4.64 -3.27 17.39
CA ARG A 38 -3.99 -4.55 17.62
C ARG A 38 -2.75 -4.69 16.76
N THR A 39 -2.84 -4.23 15.52
CA THR A 39 -1.78 -4.30 14.53
C THR A 39 -1.79 -3.04 13.67
N ALA A 40 -0.61 -2.54 13.35
CA ALA A 40 -0.36 -1.55 12.30
C ALA A 40 0.58 -2.15 11.26
N ALA A 41 0.57 -1.63 10.02
CA ALA A 41 1.49 -2.12 9.00
C ALA A 41 2.39 -1.02 8.47
N LEU A 42 3.65 -1.38 8.18
CA LEU A 42 4.65 -0.45 7.62
C LEU A 42 4.49 -0.32 6.10
N ASN A 43 4.73 0.89 5.64
CA ASN A 43 4.76 1.24 4.22
C ASN A 43 5.99 2.09 3.87
N PRO A 44 6.52 2.05 2.65
CA PRO A 44 7.60 2.94 2.22
C PRO A 44 7.28 4.44 2.42
N ALA A 45 5.99 4.82 2.37
CA ALA A 45 5.54 6.18 2.66
C ALA A 45 5.91 6.63 4.10
N ASP A 46 5.85 5.71 5.07
CA ASP A 46 6.22 6.02 6.46
C ASP A 46 7.71 6.35 6.58
N SER A 47 8.59 5.62 5.86
CA SER A 47 10.02 5.95 5.78
C SER A 47 10.26 7.28 5.09
N TYR A 48 9.48 7.59 4.04
CA TYR A 48 9.54 8.88 3.37
C TYR A 48 9.20 10.02 4.34
N PHE A 49 8.07 9.93 5.07
CA PHE A 49 7.66 10.95 6.03
C PHE A 49 8.60 11.07 7.22
N ARG A 50 9.15 9.96 7.68
CA ARG A 50 10.20 10.00 8.70
C ARG A 50 11.44 10.76 8.19
N THR A 51 11.84 10.55 6.93
CA THR A 51 13.08 11.10 6.37
C THR A 51 12.95 12.56 5.96
N PHE A 52 11.83 12.93 5.33
CA PHE A 52 11.65 14.25 4.70
C PHE A 52 10.62 15.14 5.42
N GLY A 53 9.90 14.59 6.39
CA GLY A 53 8.81 15.24 7.09
C GLY A 53 7.42 14.92 6.50
N PRO A 54 6.39 15.00 7.32
CA PRO A 54 5.00 14.80 6.89
C PRO A 54 4.53 15.96 6.01
N TYR A 55 3.49 15.72 5.20
CA TYR A 55 2.93 16.74 4.31
C TYR A 55 2.15 17.83 5.05
N LEU A 56 1.52 17.49 6.17
CA LEU A 56 0.71 18.40 6.96
C LEU A 56 1.35 18.61 8.33
N GLN A 57 1.06 19.74 8.95
CA GLN A 57 1.47 20.00 10.32
C GLN A 57 0.50 19.33 11.30
N SER A 58 1.04 18.73 12.36
CA SER A 58 0.26 18.17 13.46
C SER A 58 0.07 19.20 14.56
N ASP A 59 -1.14 19.29 15.12
CA ASP A 59 -1.44 20.15 16.28
C ASP A 59 -0.89 19.60 17.61
N GLY A 60 -0.21 18.46 17.58
CA GLY A 60 0.33 17.76 18.74
C GLY A 60 1.46 16.81 18.33
N ALA A 61 1.54 15.64 18.98
CA ALA A 61 2.52 14.63 18.63
C ALA A 61 2.34 14.14 17.18
N CYS A 62 3.41 14.20 16.39
CA CYS A 62 3.41 13.63 15.04
C CYS A 62 3.55 12.11 15.14
N ILE A 63 2.49 11.38 14.81
CA ILE A 63 2.44 9.92 14.83
C ILE A 63 2.27 9.45 13.38
N LEU A 64 3.22 8.63 12.90
CA LEU A 64 3.20 8.05 11.56
C LEU A 64 2.36 6.75 11.51
N GLY A 65 2.32 6.13 10.34
CA GLY A 65 1.57 4.90 10.05
C GLY A 65 0.19 5.19 9.48
N HIS A 66 -0.17 4.47 8.43
CA HIS A 66 -1.43 4.66 7.71
C HIS A 66 -2.40 3.51 7.92
N ASP A 67 -1.86 2.31 7.96
CA ASP A 67 -2.62 1.06 8.01
C ASP A 67 -2.79 0.58 9.44
N GLY A 68 -4.02 0.30 9.84
CA GLY A 68 -4.32 -0.23 11.16
C GLY A 68 -5.47 -1.24 11.16
N ALA A 69 -5.42 -2.15 12.13
CA ALA A 69 -6.54 -3.04 12.46
C ALA A 69 -6.67 -3.18 13.98
N GLY A 70 -7.91 -3.27 14.45
CA GLY A 70 -8.18 -3.29 15.87
C GLY A 70 -9.65 -3.46 16.20
N LEU A 71 -10.00 -3.13 17.43
CA LEU A 71 -11.35 -3.20 17.97
C LEU A 71 -11.92 -1.80 18.15
N VAL A 72 -13.16 -1.62 17.75
CA VAL A 72 -13.92 -0.41 18.09
C VAL A 72 -14.05 -0.31 19.60
N GLU A 73 -13.52 0.74 20.18
CA GLU A 73 -13.57 1.02 21.63
C GLU A 73 -14.76 1.90 21.98
N GLU A 74 -14.91 3.02 21.26
CA GLU A 74 -15.96 4.00 21.48
C GLU A 74 -16.43 4.59 20.15
N VAL A 75 -17.67 5.02 20.09
CA VAL A 75 -18.28 5.59 18.88
C VAL A 75 -18.89 6.96 19.18
N GLY A 76 -18.78 7.87 18.22
CA GLY A 76 -19.47 9.15 18.26
C GLY A 76 -21.00 9.00 18.17
N PRO A 77 -21.76 10.03 18.59
CA PRO A 77 -23.21 9.93 18.76
C PRO A 77 -24.01 9.71 17.45
N THR A 78 -23.42 9.93 16.28
CA THR A 78 -24.10 9.72 14.99
C THR A 78 -23.57 8.53 14.21
N VAL A 79 -22.62 7.77 14.78
CA VAL A 79 -22.07 6.56 14.18
C VAL A 79 -23.13 5.46 14.11
N THR A 80 -23.26 4.87 12.94
CA THR A 80 -24.27 3.83 12.64
C THR A 80 -23.69 2.56 12.01
N ARG A 81 -22.50 2.65 11.42
CA ARG A 81 -21.89 1.54 10.64
C ARG A 81 -21.19 0.50 11.51
N VAL A 82 -20.68 0.91 12.65
CA VAL A 82 -19.93 0.06 13.58
C VAL A 82 -20.38 0.29 15.02
N ARG A 83 -20.04 -0.63 15.92
CA ARG A 83 -20.35 -0.56 17.36
C ARG A 83 -19.13 -1.04 18.17
N PRO A 84 -19.04 -0.66 19.47
CA PRO A 84 -18.00 -1.17 20.36
C PRO A 84 -17.90 -2.70 20.32
N GLY A 85 -16.64 -3.19 20.20
CA GLY A 85 -16.32 -4.60 20.07
C GLY A 85 -16.22 -5.12 18.63
N ASP A 86 -16.66 -4.36 17.61
CA ASP A 86 -16.46 -4.75 16.21
C ASP A 86 -14.98 -4.74 15.85
N SER A 87 -14.52 -5.78 15.12
CA SER A 87 -13.18 -5.83 14.54
C SER A 87 -13.15 -5.05 13.23
N VAL A 88 -12.20 -4.12 13.08
CA VAL A 88 -12.11 -3.22 11.92
C VAL A 88 -10.68 -3.08 11.42
N CYS A 89 -10.52 -2.76 10.13
CA CYS A 89 -9.27 -2.27 9.54
C CYS A 89 -9.52 -0.99 8.74
N PHE A 90 -8.45 -0.25 8.48
CA PHE A 90 -8.53 1.04 7.78
C PHE A 90 -7.17 1.51 7.29
N CYS A 91 -7.19 2.50 6.39
CA CYS A 91 -6.04 3.34 6.04
C CYS A 91 -6.40 4.79 6.34
N ASN A 92 -5.78 5.40 7.35
CA ASN A 92 -6.07 6.78 7.76
C ASN A 92 -4.92 7.40 8.57
N GLY A 93 -4.75 8.73 8.46
CA GLY A 93 -3.79 9.51 9.23
C GLY A 93 -2.33 9.32 8.79
N GLY A 94 -1.38 9.76 9.61
CA GLY A 94 0.06 9.50 9.44
C GLY A 94 0.79 10.39 8.44
N ILE A 95 0.12 11.33 7.77
CA ILE A 95 0.75 12.29 6.84
C ILE A 95 1.00 13.67 7.50
N GLY A 96 0.88 13.77 8.81
CA GLY A 96 0.66 15.00 9.57
C GLY A 96 -0.85 15.31 9.66
N GLY A 97 -1.25 16.34 10.41
CA GLY A 97 -2.66 16.56 10.76
C GLY A 97 -3.17 15.49 11.72
N ASP A 98 -4.05 14.61 11.25
CA ASP A 98 -4.56 13.51 12.08
C ASP A 98 -3.45 12.49 12.41
N PRO A 99 -3.36 12.01 13.68
CA PRO A 99 -2.40 10.99 14.08
C PRO A 99 -2.56 9.69 13.31
N GLY A 100 -1.43 9.03 13.04
CA GLY A 100 -1.40 7.73 12.38
C GLY A 100 -1.56 6.54 13.32
N THR A 101 -1.20 5.36 12.82
CA THR A 101 -1.50 4.06 13.45
C THR A 101 -0.38 3.49 14.32
N TYR A 102 0.74 4.19 14.47
CA TYR A 102 1.82 3.72 15.37
C TYR A 102 1.53 4.09 16.82
N ALA A 103 0.39 3.65 17.34
CA ALA A 103 -0.15 3.99 18.65
C ALA A 103 -1.10 2.91 19.19
N GLU A 104 -1.44 2.95 20.45
CA GLU A 104 -2.44 2.05 21.04
C GLU A 104 -3.87 2.35 20.57
N PHE A 105 -4.16 3.60 20.18
CA PHE A 105 -5.48 4.02 19.71
C PHE A 105 -5.36 4.96 18.51
N ALA A 106 -6.38 4.91 17.67
CA ALA A 106 -6.58 5.85 16.57
C ALA A 106 -8.03 6.35 16.55
N VAL A 107 -8.24 7.58 16.09
CA VAL A 107 -9.57 8.13 15.81
C VAL A 107 -9.78 8.14 14.31
N VAL A 108 -10.85 7.50 13.84
CA VAL A 108 -11.11 7.29 12.42
C VAL A 108 -12.59 7.60 12.11
N PRO A 109 -12.91 8.33 11.03
CA PRO A 109 -14.28 8.49 10.59
C PRO A 109 -14.92 7.13 10.28
N GLU A 110 -16.19 6.92 10.68
CA GLU A 110 -16.87 5.62 10.46
C GLU A 110 -16.89 5.17 9.00
N THR A 111 -16.89 6.12 8.05
CA THR A 111 -16.93 5.83 6.61
C THR A 111 -15.64 5.23 6.07
N GLN A 112 -14.52 5.40 6.80
CA GLN A 112 -13.22 4.84 6.43
C GLN A 112 -12.94 3.50 7.12
N LEU A 113 -13.79 3.08 8.05
CA LEU A 113 -13.67 1.80 8.73
C LEU A 113 -14.27 0.67 7.88
N VAL A 114 -13.53 -0.42 7.76
CA VAL A 114 -13.98 -1.66 7.13
C VAL A 114 -14.05 -2.75 8.18
N ARG A 115 -15.22 -3.39 8.31
CA ARG A 115 -15.36 -4.54 9.21
C ARG A 115 -14.54 -5.70 8.72
N MET A 116 -13.80 -6.32 9.63
CA MET A 116 -13.05 -7.51 9.35
C MET A 116 -13.98 -8.73 9.28
N ALA A 117 -13.69 -9.63 8.34
CA ALA A 117 -14.29 -10.95 8.37
C ALA A 117 -13.68 -11.78 9.53
N ALA A 118 -14.48 -12.59 10.19
CA ALA A 118 -14.03 -13.40 11.32
C ALA A 118 -12.92 -14.41 10.99
N SER A 119 -12.75 -14.76 9.70
CA SER A 119 -11.69 -15.64 9.21
C SER A 119 -10.36 -14.95 8.99
N VAL A 120 -10.29 -13.62 9.10
CA VAL A 120 -9.09 -12.81 8.82
C VAL A 120 -8.48 -12.36 10.15
N ASP A 121 -7.20 -12.61 10.35
CA ASP A 121 -6.45 -12.14 11.50
C ASP A 121 -6.09 -10.63 11.39
N PHE A 122 -5.73 -10.00 12.51
CA PHE A 122 -5.40 -8.57 12.56
C PHE A 122 -4.14 -8.23 11.77
N ASP A 123 -3.16 -9.14 11.67
CA ASP A 123 -1.91 -8.90 10.96
C ASP A 123 -2.18 -8.76 9.45
N LYS A 124 -2.95 -9.69 8.86
CA LYS A 124 -3.38 -9.59 7.45
C LYS A 124 -4.32 -8.42 7.20
N ALA A 125 -5.24 -8.17 8.14
CA ALA A 125 -6.18 -7.08 8.02
C ALA A 125 -5.51 -5.70 8.03
N ALA A 126 -4.50 -5.49 8.88
CA ALA A 126 -3.70 -4.26 8.89
C ALA A 126 -2.78 -4.15 7.66
N ALA A 127 -2.27 -5.28 7.15
CA ALA A 127 -1.34 -5.29 6.03
C ALA A 127 -2.02 -5.02 4.66
N LEU A 128 -3.35 -5.06 4.58
CA LEU A 128 -4.13 -4.97 3.34
C LEU A 128 -4.37 -3.55 2.82
N PRO A 129 -4.84 -2.55 3.61
CA PRO A 129 -5.56 -1.39 3.09
C PRO A 129 -4.74 -0.56 2.08
N LEU A 130 -3.60 -0.01 2.46
CA LEU A 130 -2.82 0.89 1.60
C LEU A 130 -2.37 0.20 0.31
N VAL A 131 -1.84 -1.01 0.40
CA VAL A 131 -1.32 -1.74 -0.77
C VAL A 131 -2.45 -2.18 -1.71
N LEU A 132 -3.63 -2.48 -1.16
CA LEU A 132 -4.82 -2.79 -1.96
C LEU A 132 -5.33 -1.55 -2.68
N ILE A 133 -5.52 -0.42 -1.99
CA ILE A 133 -5.96 0.84 -2.59
C ILE A 133 -5.01 1.20 -3.74
N THR A 134 -3.70 1.16 -3.49
CA THR A 134 -2.68 1.49 -4.47
C THR A 134 -2.76 0.61 -5.71
N ALA A 135 -2.79 -0.71 -5.51
CA ALA A 135 -2.84 -1.67 -6.62
C ALA A 135 -4.18 -1.58 -7.38
N TRP A 136 -5.29 -1.38 -6.67
CA TRP A 136 -6.62 -1.22 -7.27
C TRP A 136 -6.71 0.04 -8.13
N GLU A 137 -6.32 1.19 -7.57
CA GLU A 137 -6.29 2.44 -8.32
C GLU A 137 -5.40 2.33 -9.55
N ALA A 138 -4.21 1.72 -9.42
CA ALA A 138 -3.28 1.57 -10.52
C ALA A 138 -3.85 0.70 -11.65
N LEU A 139 -4.33 -0.50 -11.33
CA LEU A 139 -4.70 -1.49 -12.33
C LEU A 139 -6.14 -1.33 -12.84
N TYR A 140 -7.08 -1.01 -11.95
CA TYR A 140 -8.50 -0.98 -12.30
C TYR A 140 -8.98 0.42 -12.67
N ASP A 141 -8.66 1.43 -11.85
CA ASP A 141 -9.20 2.77 -12.06
C ASP A 141 -8.39 3.58 -13.09
N ARG A 142 -7.07 3.38 -13.18
CA ARG A 142 -6.18 4.12 -14.08
C ARG A 142 -5.86 3.34 -15.35
N ALA A 143 -5.29 2.14 -15.21
CA ALA A 143 -4.95 1.34 -16.37
C ALA A 143 -6.18 0.69 -17.02
N GLY A 144 -7.25 0.40 -16.28
CA GLY A 144 -8.41 -0.30 -16.79
C GLY A 144 -8.05 -1.69 -17.36
N VAL A 145 -7.27 -2.48 -16.59
CA VAL A 145 -6.80 -3.81 -17.02
C VAL A 145 -7.97 -4.71 -17.41
N GLU A 146 -7.85 -5.36 -18.57
CA GLU A 146 -8.84 -6.27 -19.12
C GLU A 146 -8.31 -7.72 -19.27
N ALA A 147 -9.23 -8.65 -19.44
CA ALA A 147 -8.88 -10.07 -19.61
C ALA A 147 -8.07 -10.30 -20.90
N GLY A 148 -7.02 -11.12 -20.79
CA GLY A 148 -6.12 -11.47 -21.89
C GLY A 148 -4.99 -10.48 -22.13
N GLU A 149 -4.99 -9.31 -21.49
CA GLU A 149 -3.89 -8.35 -21.60
C GLU A 149 -2.59 -8.85 -20.95
N HIS A 150 -1.46 -8.45 -21.55
CA HIS A 150 -0.14 -8.70 -20.98
C HIS A 150 0.26 -7.56 -20.06
N VAL A 151 0.35 -7.86 -18.76
CA VAL A 151 0.65 -6.89 -17.70
C VAL A 151 2.01 -7.18 -17.09
N LEU A 152 2.90 -6.20 -17.09
CA LEU A 152 4.15 -6.25 -16.33
C LEU A 152 3.98 -5.52 -15.00
N ILE A 153 4.31 -6.18 -13.89
CA ILE A 153 4.33 -5.57 -12.55
C ILE A 153 5.75 -5.59 -12.03
N HIS A 154 6.36 -4.42 -11.87
CA HIS A 154 7.68 -4.36 -11.25
C HIS A 154 7.61 -4.66 -9.75
N ALA A 155 8.66 -5.31 -9.22
CA ALA A 155 8.77 -5.70 -7.82
C ALA A 155 7.55 -6.50 -7.29
N GLY A 156 7.09 -7.50 -8.06
CA GLY A 156 5.85 -8.24 -7.78
C GLY A 156 5.81 -9.03 -6.47
N ALA A 157 6.96 -9.28 -5.84
CA ALA A 157 7.01 -9.90 -4.51
C ALA A 157 6.93 -8.89 -3.36
N GLY A 158 6.95 -7.58 -3.63
CA GLY A 158 6.88 -6.52 -2.62
C GLY A 158 5.47 -6.25 -2.10
N GLY A 159 5.34 -5.25 -1.21
CA GLY A 159 4.07 -4.89 -0.57
C GLY A 159 2.93 -4.66 -1.57
N THR A 160 3.02 -3.65 -2.43
CA THR A 160 2.00 -3.38 -3.46
C THR A 160 2.02 -4.46 -4.55
N GLY A 161 3.23 -4.93 -4.94
CA GLY A 161 3.39 -5.85 -6.06
C GLY A 161 2.65 -7.17 -5.89
N HIS A 162 2.70 -7.79 -4.69
CA HIS A 162 2.04 -9.09 -4.48
C HIS A 162 0.51 -9.02 -4.50
N ILE A 163 -0.06 -7.87 -4.15
CA ILE A 163 -1.50 -7.61 -4.31
C ILE A 163 -1.83 -7.31 -5.78
N ALA A 164 -0.99 -6.51 -6.45
CA ALA A 164 -1.19 -6.16 -7.85
C ALA A 164 -1.16 -7.39 -8.79
N VAL A 165 -0.24 -8.34 -8.56
CA VAL A 165 -0.20 -9.62 -9.31
C VAL A 165 -1.54 -10.34 -9.20
N GLN A 166 -2.07 -10.49 -7.99
CA GLN A 166 -3.33 -11.20 -7.76
C GLN A 166 -4.52 -10.46 -8.38
N LEU A 167 -4.59 -9.12 -8.22
CA LEU A 167 -5.67 -8.32 -8.81
C LEU A 167 -5.67 -8.40 -10.34
N ALA A 168 -4.50 -8.32 -11.00
CA ALA A 168 -4.39 -8.47 -12.44
C ALA A 168 -4.86 -9.87 -12.89
N CYS A 169 -4.45 -10.93 -12.19
CA CYS A 169 -4.91 -12.29 -12.45
C CYS A 169 -6.42 -12.46 -12.25
N LEU A 170 -7.01 -11.83 -11.23
CA LEU A 170 -8.46 -11.84 -10.98
C LEU A 170 -9.26 -11.17 -12.12
N ARG A 171 -8.66 -10.24 -12.86
CA ARG A 171 -9.23 -9.65 -14.08
C ARG A 171 -9.03 -10.53 -15.32
N GLY A 172 -8.32 -11.64 -15.19
CA GLY A 172 -8.02 -12.52 -16.32
C GLY A 172 -6.85 -12.03 -17.20
N ALA A 173 -6.04 -11.09 -16.69
CA ALA A 173 -4.83 -10.66 -17.38
C ALA A 173 -3.73 -11.72 -17.24
N ARG A 174 -2.81 -11.73 -18.19
CA ARG A 174 -1.56 -12.47 -18.15
C ARG A 174 -0.51 -11.63 -17.48
N VAL A 175 0.18 -12.16 -16.47
CA VAL A 175 1.06 -11.35 -15.62
C VAL A 175 2.51 -11.80 -15.72
N ALA A 176 3.38 -10.88 -16.12
CA ALA A 176 4.82 -10.95 -15.90
C ALA A 176 5.22 -10.05 -14.71
N THR A 177 6.28 -10.40 -14.00
CA THR A 177 6.73 -9.58 -12.88
C THR A 177 8.25 -9.66 -12.67
N THR A 178 8.86 -8.54 -12.30
CA THR A 178 10.29 -8.51 -11.96
C THR A 178 10.50 -8.87 -10.48
N ILE A 179 11.46 -9.76 -10.25
CA ILE A 179 11.81 -10.27 -8.90
C ILE A 179 13.34 -10.40 -8.75
N SER A 180 13.82 -10.47 -7.52
CA SER A 180 15.27 -10.44 -7.21
C SER A 180 15.90 -11.80 -6.94
N SER A 181 15.12 -12.87 -6.81
CA SER A 181 15.61 -14.22 -6.47
C SER A 181 14.63 -15.31 -6.88
N GLU A 182 15.13 -16.55 -7.02
CA GLU A 182 14.32 -17.73 -7.31
C GLU A 182 13.23 -17.99 -6.25
N ALA A 183 13.53 -17.76 -4.97
CA ALA A 183 12.52 -17.90 -3.91
C ALA A 183 11.35 -16.96 -4.11
N LYS A 184 11.60 -15.73 -4.60
CA LYS A 184 10.55 -14.77 -4.97
C LYS A 184 9.83 -15.17 -6.26
N ALA A 185 10.50 -15.87 -7.20
CA ALA A 185 9.84 -16.41 -8.38
C ALA A 185 8.76 -17.43 -7.98
N VAL A 186 9.14 -18.40 -7.17
CA VAL A 186 8.18 -19.40 -6.64
C VAL A 186 7.03 -18.74 -5.87
N PHE A 187 7.30 -17.66 -5.15
CA PHE A 187 6.28 -16.93 -4.42
C PHE A 187 5.26 -16.26 -5.38
N VAL A 188 5.71 -15.52 -6.38
CA VAL A 188 4.80 -14.81 -7.29
C VAL A 188 4.07 -15.74 -8.25
N GLU A 189 4.64 -16.90 -8.62
CA GLU A 189 3.97 -17.95 -9.37
C GLU A 189 2.75 -18.51 -8.63
N LYS A 190 2.87 -18.72 -7.31
CA LYS A 190 1.73 -19.12 -6.46
C LYS A 190 0.63 -18.07 -6.42
N LEU A 191 0.96 -16.80 -6.66
CA LEU A 191 0.00 -15.70 -6.75
C LEU A 191 -0.63 -15.55 -8.15
N GLY A 192 -0.18 -16.35 -9.13
CA GLY A 192 -0.71 -16.39 -10.50
C GLY A 192 0.17 -15.73 -11.55
N ALA A 193 1.38 -15.24 -11.22
CA ALA A 193 2.27 -14.70 -12.24
C ALA A 193 2.74 -15.81 -13.21
N GLU A 194 2.52 -15.59 -14.51
CA GLU A 194 2.95 -16.55 -15.55
C GLU A 194 4.44 -16.44 -15.86
N ARG A 195 5.01 -15.24 -15.73
CA ARG A 195 6.39 -14.97 -16.12
C ARG A 195 7.14 -14.16 -15.04
N PRO A 196 7.73 -14.82 -14.04
CA PRO A 196 8.74 -14.18 -13.21
C PRO A 196 9.99 -13.84 -14.04
N ILE A 197 10.56 -12.66 -13.83
CA ILE A 197 11.77 -12.19 -14.51
C ILE A 197 12.80 -11.80 -13.45
N LEU A 198 13.92 -12.52 -13.42
CA LEU A 198 15.03 -12.26 -12.49
C LEU A 198 15.85 -11.06 -12.96
N TYR A 199 15.45 -9.85 -12.61
CA TYR A 199 16.04 -8.61 -13.12
C TYR A 199 17.54 -8.43 -12.86
N ARG A 200 18.14 -9.25 -12.00
CA ARG A 200 19.60 -9.25 -11.74
C ARG A 200 20.40 -9.97 -12.82
N THR A 201 19.78 -10.89 -13.53
CA THR A 201 20.44 -11.75 -14.53
C THR A 201 19.74 -11.71 -15.90
N GLU A 202 18.54 -11.16 -15.96
CA GLU A 202 17.74 -11.07 -17.18
C GLU A 202 17.39 -9.60 -17.47
N ASP A 203 17.41 -9.22 -18.75
CA ASP A 203 16.85 -7.96 -19.20
C ASP A 203 15.32 -8.12 -19.30
N PHE A 204 14.58 -7.35 -18.51
CA PHE A 204 13.12 -7.49 -18.47
C PHE A 204 12.44 -7.01 -19.76
N VAL A 205 13.07 -6.09 -20.51
CA VAL A 205 12.51 -5.61 -21.80
C VAL A 205 12.54 -6.74 -22.82
N ASP A 206 13.67 -7.43 -22.92
CA ASP A 206 13.82 -8.55 -23.85
C ASP A 206 12.88 -9.71 -23.47
N ARG A 207 12.81 -10.04 -22.17
CA ARG A 207 11.93 -11.08 -21.66
C ARG A 207 10.44 -10.76 -21.86
N ALA A 208 10.05 -9.51 -21.67
CA ALA A 208 8.67 -9.09 -21.94
C ALA A 208 8.32 -9.19 -23.43
N LYS A 209 9.23 -8.76 -24.32
CA LYS A 209 9.03 -8.89 -25.76
C LYS A 209 8.95 -10.35 -26.20
N GLU A 210 9.85 -11.20 -25.71
CA GLU A 210 9.82 -12.64 -25.99
C GLU A 210 8.47 -13.26 -25.53
N TRP A 211 8.05 -12.97 -24.31
CA TRP A 211 6.81 -13.50 -23.71
C TRP A 211 5.56 -13.05 -24.45
N THR A 212 5.53 -11.83 -24.97
CA THR A 212 4.42 -11.29 -25.76
C THR A 212 4.48 -11.64 -27.25
N GLY A 213 5.46 -12.46 -27.68
CA GLY A 213 5.68 -12.79 -29.08
C GLY A 213 5.99 -11.58 -29.96
N GLY A 214 6.67 -10.58 -29.40
CA GLY A 214 7.05 -9.33 -30.07
C GLY A 214 5.95 -8.26 -30.12
N LYS A 215 4.75 -8.52 -29.62
CA LYS A 215 3.63 -7.53 -29.61
C LYS A 215 3.86 -6.40 -28.62
N GLY A 216 4.58 -6.65 -27.52
CA GLY A 216 4.75 -5.74 -26.40
C GLY A 216 3.67 -5.88 -25.33
N LEU A 217 3.85 -5.15 -24.25
CA LEU A 217 2.98 -5.15 -23.07
C LEU A 217 1.80 -4.18 -23.25
N ASP A 218 0.61 -4.58 -22.83
CA ASP A 218 -0.57 -3.71 -22.81
C ASP A 218 -0.52 -2.74 -21.62
N VAL A 219 -0.04 -3.23 -20.45
CA VAL A 219 0.07 -2.45 -19.22
C VAL A 219 1.40 -2.71 -18.53
N ALA A 220 2.02 -1.67 -17.96
CA ALA A 220 3.13 -1.78 -17.03
C ALA A 220 2.84 -0.99 -15.74
N LEU A 221 3.01 -1.64 -14.58
CA LEU A 221 2.96 -1.00 -13.27
C LEU A 221 4.36 -0.83 -12.73
N ASP A 222 4.78 0.43 -12.59
CA ASP A 222 6.08 0.80 -12.02
C ASP A 222 5.97 1.10 -10.53
N ASN A 223 6.53 0.20 -9.73
CA ASN A 223 6.66 0.31 -8.27
C ASN A 223 8.09 0.69 -7.84
N VAL A 224 8.98 1.05 -8.78
CA VAL A 224 10.43 1.15 -8.54
C VAL A 224 10.96 2.57 -8.76
N GLY A 225 10.58 3.19 -9.88
CA GLY A 225 10.94 4.58 -10.17
C GLY A 225 11.48 4.84 -11.57
N ALA A 226 11.91 6.08 -11.79
CA ALA A 226 12.15 6.73 -13.08
C ALA A 226 12.89 5.89 -14.13
N GLU A 227 14.02 5.27 -13.76
CA GLU A 227 14.81 4.47 -14.72
C GLU A 227 14.06 3.22 -15.19
N GLN A 228 13.38 2.51 -14.28
CA GLN A 228 12.61 1.33 -14.67
C GLN A 228 11.38 1.70 -15.50
N MET A 229 10.77 2.83 -15.20
CA MET A 229 9.67 3.36 -15.99
C MET A 229 10.11 3.66 -17.44
N ARG A 230 11.23 4.38 -17.65
CA ARG A 230 11.77 4.66 -18.99
C ARG A 230 12.08 3.38 -19.77
N ARG A 231 12.72 2.41 -19.12
CA ARG A 231 12.99 1.11 -19.73
C ARG A 231 11.71 0.37 -20.10
N SER A 232 10.65 0.50 -19.28
CA SER A 232 9.35 -0.13 -19.54
C SER A 232 8.73 0.38 -20.84
N PHE A 233 8.90 1.65 -21.22
CA PHE A 233 8.40 2.18 -22.49
C PHE A 233 8.86 1.34 -23.70
N ARG A 234 10.08 0.80 -23.65
CA ARG A 234 10.65 -0.03 -24.73
C ARG A 234 10.05 -1.43 -24.81
N ALA A 235 9.35 -1.87 -23.76
CA ALA A 235 8.67 -3.16 -23.69
C ALA A 235 7.18 -3.08 -24.05
N MET A 236 6.64 -1.85 -24.17
CA MET A 236 5.21 -1.63 -24.38
C MET A 236 4.78 -1.92 -25.83
N ALA A 237 3.53 -2.34 -25.98
CA ALA A 237 2.82 -2.27 -27.25
C ALA A 237 2.44 -0.82 -27.58
N PRO A 238 2.23 -0.48 -28.88
CA PRO A 238 1.62 0.80 -29.22
C PRO A 238 0.29 1.01 -28.49
N TYR A 239 0.04 2.25 -28.03
CA TYR A 239 -1.13 2.60 -27.23
C TYR A 239 -1.22 1.92 -25.84
N GLY A 240 -0.12 1.33 -25.38
CA GLY A 240 -0.03 0.75 -24.04
C GLY A 240 -0.16 1.80 -22.92
N ARG A 241 -0.39 1.32 -21.70
CA ARG A 241 -0.60 2.17 -20.50
C ARG A 241 0.47 1.87 -19.46
N VAL A 242 1.15 2.91 -19.01
CA VAL A 242 2.14 2.82 -17.93
C VAL A 242 1.59 3.54 -16.71
N VAL A 243 1.59 2.86 -15.57
CA VAL A 243 1.19 3.44 -14.28
C VAL A 243 2.41 3.49 -13.38
N THR A 244 2.69 4.65 -12.79
CA THR A 244 3.80 4.82 -11.86
C THR A 244 3.32 5.27 -10.49
N LEU A 245 3.93 4.72 -9.44
CA LEU A 245 3.75 5.13 -8.04
C LEU A 245 4.82 6.14 -7.59
N MET A 246 5.85 6.34 -8.42
CA MET A 246 7.05 7.12 -8.07
C MET A 246 7.12 8.47 -8.77
N GLY A 247 6.06 8.84 -9.49
CA GLY A 247 6.00 10.06 -10.29
C GLY A 247 6.64 9.92 -11.66
N THR A 248 6.14 10.72 -12.59
CA THR A 248 6.65 10.77 -13.96
C THR A 248 7.99 11.52 -14.00
N PRO A 249 9.04 10.98 -14.66
CA PRO A 249 10.29 11.69 -14.85
C PRO A 249 10.09 13.01 -15.59
N SER A 250 10.72 14.08 -15.13
CA SER A 250 10.57 15.44 -15.68
C SER A 250 11.42 15.71 -16.93
N ASP A 251 12.43 14.87 -17.20
CA ASP A 251 13.47 15.06 -18.21
C ASP A 251 13.57 13.84 -19.13
N ASP A 252 12.47 13.49 -19.77
CA ASP A 252 12.44 12.38 -20.72
C ASP A 252 12.91 12.83 -22.10
N GLU A 253 14.21 12.66 -22.38
CA GLU A 253 14.79 12.81 -23.72
C GLU A 253 14.42 11.62 -24.64
N ASP A 254 13.92 10.51 -24.06
CA ASP A 254 13.53 9.31 -24.81
C ASP A 254 12.12 9.49 -25.40
N GLN A 255 12.05 9.76 -26.70
CA GLN A 255 10.80 9.91 -27.46
C GLN A 255 9.96 8.62 -27.54
N THR A 256 10.38 7.53 -26.91
CA THR A 256 9.70 6.22 -27.04
C THR A 256 8.23 6.30 -26.63
N ALA A 257 7.94 6.92 -25.49
CA ALA A 257 6.56 7.05 -25.02
C ALA A 257 5.67 7.79 -26.02
N TYR A 258 6.19 8.89 -26.61
CA TYR A 258 5.49 9.66 -27.62
C TYR A 258 5.28 8.88 -28.91
N VAL A 259 6.34 8.23 -29.45
CA VAL A 259 6.28 7.46 -30.70
C VAL A 259 5.33 6.26 -30.56
N MET A 260 5.29 5.62 -29.40
CA MET A 260 4.42 4.49 -29.12
C MET A 260 3.00 4.89 -28.70
N ASN A 261 2.68 6.21 -28.63
CA ASN A 261 1.38 6.71 -28.16
C ASN A 261 1.00 6.15 -26.79
N LEU A 262 1.94 6.10 -25.84
CA LEU A 262 1.67 5.54 -24.51
C LEU A 262 0.83 6.51 -23.68
N THR A 263 -0.09 5.95 -22.89
CA THR A 263 -0.75 6.69 -21.80
C THR A 263 0.03 6.49 -20.52
N ILE A 264 0.37 7.58 -19.82
CA ILE A 264 1.09 7.56 -18.55
C ILE A 264 0.16 8.04 -17.44
N HIS A 265 0.01 7.23 -16.39
CA HIS A 265 -0.78 7.55 -15.22
C HIS A 265 0.10 7.64 -13.97
N ASN A 266 -0.11 8.67 -13.16
CA ASN A 266 0.42 8.75 -11.82
C ASN A 266 -0.61 8.26 -10.82
N VAL A 267 -0.19 7.50 -9.82
CA VAL A 267 -0.99 7.09 -8.68
C VAL A 267 -0.30 7.51 -7.39
N MET A 268 -0.97 8.39 -6.66
CA MET A 268 -0.62 8.81 -5.31
C MET A 268 -1.86 8.64 -4.43
N MET A 269 -2.00 7.45 -3.84
CA MET A 269 -3.21 7.07 -3.09
C MET A 269 -3.46 7.96 -1.87
N LEU A 270 -2.47 8.71 -1.39
CA LEU A 270 -2.62 9.68 -0.29
C LEU A 270 -3.25 11.02 -0.72
N THR A 271 -3.46 11.25 -2.02
CA THR A 271 -4.06 12.49 -2.54
C THR A 271 -5.39 12.87 -1.87
N PRO A 272 -6.36 11.94 -1.68
CA PRO A 272 -7.61 12.27 -1.00
C PRO A 272 -7.39 12.76 0.44
N MET A 273 -6.47 12.15 1.17
CA MET A 273 -6.12 12.52 2.53
C MET A 273 -5.43 13.90 2.57
N LEU A 274 -4.46 14.14 1.66
CA LEU A 274 -3.76 15.42 1.54
C LEU A 274 -4.70 16.59 1.20
N LEU A 275 -5.72 16.34 0.37
CA LEU A 275 -6.68 17.36 -0.06
C LEU A 275 -7.96 17.41 0.80
N GLY A 276 -8.09 16.58 1.83
CA GLY A 276 -9.29 16.50 2.69
C GLY A 276 -10.56 16.09 1.91
N ARG A 277 -10.43 15.26 0.86
CA ARG A 277 -11.55 14.83 -0.01
C ARG A 277 -12.22 13.59 0.55
N GLN A 278 -13.21 13.80 1.42
CA GLN A 278 -13.94 12.72 2.09
C GLN A 278 -14.61 11.76 1.10
N ASP A 279 -15.20 12.27 0.03
CA ASP A 279 -15.81 11.45 -1.03
C ASP A 279 -14.85 10.45 -1.67
N LEU A 280 -13.59 10.84 -1.85
CA LEU A 280 -12.55 9.96 -2.40
C LEU A 280 -12.01 8.99 -1.34
N LEU A 281 -11.93 9.42 -0.07
CA LEU A 281 -11.57 8.54 1.04
C LEU A 281 -12.63 7.43 1.25
N ASP A 282 -13.90 7.78 1.14
CA ASP A 282 -15.00 6.82 1.21
C ASP A 282 -14.96 5.81 0.04
N ALA A 283 -14.60 6.28 -1.16
CA ALA A 283 -14.38 5.40 -2.30
C ALA A 283 -13.18 4.45 -2.07
N GLN A 284 -12.09 4.91 -1.44
CA GLN A 284 -10.96 4.05 -1.06
C GLN A 284 -11.38 3.01 -0.02
N ALA A 285 -12.14 3.38 1.00
CA ALA A 285 -12.68 2.45 1.99
C ALA A 285 -13.55 1.35 1.34
N SER A 286 -14.37 1.71 0.35
CA SER A 286 -15.16 0.72 -0.42
C SER A 286 -14.27 -0.28 -1.18
N ARG A 287 -13.10 0.15 -1.69
CA ARG A 287 -12.13 -0.79 -2.29
C ARG A 287 -11.55 -1.74 -1.24
N VAL A 288 -11.22 -1.22 -0.05
CA VAL A 288 -10.74 -2.07 1.06
C VAL A 288 -11.80 -3.10 1.48
N GLU A 289 -13.08 -2.71 1.51
CA GLU A 289 -14.19 -3.63 1.80
C GLU A 289 -14.28 -4.76 0.77
N GLN A 290 -14.15 -4.45 -0.53
CA GLN A 290 -14.09 -5.45 -1.60
C GLN A 290 -12.85 -6.36 -1.46
N GLY A 291 -11.68 -5.80 -1.16
CA GLY A 291 -10.46 -6.55 -0.90
C GLY A 291 -10.58 -7.46 0.33
N MET A 292 -11.21 -7.01 1.40
CA MET A 292 -11.49 -7.80 2.59
C MET A 292 -12.39 -9.01 2.25
N ALA A 293 -13.38 -8.84 1.39
CA ALA A 293 -14.23 -9.95 0.93
C ALA A 293 -13.44 -10.96 0.07
N LEU A 294 -12.51 -10.49 -0.76
CA LEU A 294 -11.62 -11.37 -1.51
C LEU A 294 -10.67 -12.13 -0.58
N LEU A 295 -10.10 -11.46 0.42
CA LEU A 295 -9.23 -12.06 1.43
C LEU A 295 -9.99 -13.12 2.25
N ALA A 296 -11.19 -12.79 2.71
CA ALA A 296 -12.04 -13.69 3.50
C ALA A 296 -12.42 -14.98 2.75
N THR A 297 -12.52 -14.93 1.42
CA THR A 297 -12.85 -16.07 0.56
C THR A 297 -11.63 -16.78 -0.02
N GLY A 298 -10.41 -16.36 0.33
CA GLY A 298 -9.15 -16.94 -0.17
C GLY A 298 -8.87 -16.65 -1.64
N LYS A 299 -9.58 -15.70 -2.26
CA LYS A 299 -9.32 -15.24 -3.62
C LYS A 299 -8.18 -14.21 -3.70
N LEU A 300 -7.84 -13.61 -2.59
CA LEU A 300 -6.70 -12.74 -2.37
C LEU A 300 -5.96 -13.23 -1.12
N ASP A 301 -4.64 -13.18 -1.12
CA ASP A 301 -3.82 -13.42 0.07
C ASP A 301 -2.90 -12.23 0.34
N VAL A 302 -2.74 -11.90 1.61
CA VAL A 302 -1.80 -10.91 2.09
C VAL A 302 -0.67 -11.61 2.82
N HIS A 303 0.54 -11.48 2.30
CA HIS A 303 1.72 -12.08 2.89
C HIS A 303 2.37 -11.13 3.89
N VAL A 304 2.34 -11.51 5.18
CA VAL A 304 3.09 -10.85 6.25
C VAL A 304 4.37 -11.64 6.49
N SER A 305 5.52 -11.05 6.16
CA SER A 305 6.82 -11.73 6.26
C SER A 305 7.47 -11.57 7.62
N GLU A 306 7.27 -10.43 8.26
CA GLU A 306 7.93 -10.07 9.51
C GLU A 306 6.98 -9.33 10.43
N VAL A 307 7.12 -9.59 11.73
CA VAL A 307 6.31 -8.97 12.78
C VAL A 307 7.24 -8.41 13.85
N PHE A 308 7.05 -7.16 14.22
CA PHE A 308 7.77 -6.50 15.30
C PHE A 308 6.79 -6.01 16.36
N ASP A 309 7.23 -5.83 17.58
CA ASP A 309 6.45 -5.10 18.58
C ASP A 309 6.54 -3.58 18.32
N LEU A 310 5.50 -2.82 18.71
CA LEU A 310 5.49 -1.36 18.55
C LEU A 310 6.74 -0.71 19.19
N ALA A 311 7.24 -1.27 20.28
CA ALA A 311 8.45 -0.79 20.97
C ALA A 311 9.72 -0.94 20.10
N ASP A 312 9.72 -1.88 19.16
CA ASP A 312 10.85 -2.17 18.26
C ASP A 312 10.76 -1.38 16.93
N ILE A 313 10.00 -0.30 16.91
CA ILE A 313 9.72 0.52 15.70
C ILE A 313 10.99 0.91 14.95
N ARG A 314 12.08 1.24 15.63
CA ARG A 314 13.35 1.61 15.01
C ARG A 314 13.94 0.44 14.21
N SER A 315 13.90 -0.75 14.76
CA SER A 315 14.34 -1.98 14.08
C SER A 315 13.45 -2.31 12.89
N ALA A 316 12.13 -2.16 13.03
CA ALA A 316 11.18 -2.37 11.95
C ALA A 316 11.41 -1.40 10.78
N HIS A 317 11.64 -0.09 11.05
CA HIS A 317 11.98 0.88 10.02
C HIS A 317 13.35 0.64 9.38
N ALA A 318 14.37 0.29 10.17
CA ALA A 318 15.68 -0.10 9.63
C ALA A 318 15.56 -1.33 8.71
N ARG A 319 14.71 -2.29 9.09
CA ARG A 319 14.42 -3.46 8.24
C ARG A 319 13.70 -3.08 6.95
N LEU A 320 12.74 -2.15 7.02
CA LEU A 320 12.04 -1.63 5.84
C LEU A 320 13.01 -0.91 4.89
N ASP A 321 13.87 -0.05 5.41
CA ASP A 321 14.86 0.71 4.66
C ASP A 321 15.91 -0.19 3.96
N ALA A 322 16.27 -1.32 4.57
CA ALA A 322 17.16 -2.31 3.98
C ALA A 322 16.57 -2.97 2.72
N GLY A 323 15.26 -2.86 2.51
CA GLY A 323 14.58 -3.40 1.34
C GLY A 323 14.59 -4.93 1.26
N GLY A 324 14.29 -5.46 0.08
CA GLY A 324 14.33 -6.92 -0.17
C GLY A 324 13.20 -7.71 0.51
N ILE A 325 12.20 -7.05 1.06
CA ILE A 325 11.06 -7.66 1.75
C ILE A 325 10.18 -8.41 0.75
N THR A 326 9.59 -9.53 1.19
CA THR A 326 8.51 -10.22 0.48
C THR A 326 7.20 -9.91 1.21
N GLY A 327 6.22 -9.32 0.53
CA GLY A 327 4.97 -8.89 1.19
C GLY A 327 5.15 -7.71 2.13
N LYS A 328 4.64 -7.81 3.36
CA LYS A 328 4.50 -6.73 4.33
C LYS A 328 5.20 -7.00 5.66
N ILE A 329 5.57 -5.94 6.34
CA ILE A 329 5.98 -5.91 7.76
C ILE A 329 4.84 -5.33 8.57
N VAL A 330 4.56 -5.89 9.74
CA VAL A 330 3.55 -5.37 10.68
C VAL A 330 4.12 -5.14 12.07
N LEU A 331 3.45 -4.27 12.81
CA LEU A 331 3.71 -3.97 14.22
C LEU A 331 2.58 -4.52 15.06
N ARG A 332 2.87 -5.36 16.02
CA ARG A 332 1.93 -5.74 17.08
C ARG A 332 1.92 -4.67 18.16
N ILE A 333 0.71 -4.28 18.51
CA ILE A 333 0.46 -3.28 19.52
C ILE A 333 -0.03 -4.02 20.76
N ALA A 334 0.76 -3.96 21.85
CA ALA A 334 0.41 -4.64 23.08
C ALA A 334 -0.94 -4.13 23.60
N SER A 335 -1.82 -5.06 23.93
CA SER A 335 -3.16 -4.81 24.48
C SER A 335 -3.10 -4.57 25.98
#